data_bd5f80f2a87403be236e9184f5ea2cac
#
_entry.id   bd5f80f2a87403be236e9184f5ea2cac
#
_cell.length_a   1.000
_cell.length_b   1.000
_cell.length_c   1.000
_cell.angle_alpha   90.00
_cell.angle_beta   90.00
_cell.angle_gamma   90.00
#
_symmetry.space_group_name_H-M   'P 1'
#
loop_
_entity.id
_entity.type
_entity.pdbx_description
1 polymer ?
#
loop_
_entity_poly.entity_id
_entity_poly.type
_entity_poly.pdbx_seq_one_letter_code
_entity_poly.pdbx_strand_id
1 'polypeptide(L)'
;MTVRVRPAVPADAGPLVALASAVAGESEGWLLAESRWRSETDERRYVRALQRHPDAALLVAELETGELVGRLSLMRDPHPASAHVADLGVMVAAGHRRRGIGTALMTAAETWARNARVRKLELHVFPHNTPAISLYRKLGYEREGVRRCHYARAEGGYADVVLMAKQL
;
A
#
# COMPACT_ATOMS: atom_id res chain seq x y z
N MET A 1 -13.51 18.19 -2.80
CA MET A 1 -12.39 17.75 -1.93
C MET A 1 -11.26 17.37 -2.86
N THR A 2 -10.24 18.21 -2.91
CA THR A 2 -9.05 17.97 -3.73
C THR A 2 -8.07 17.16 -2.92
N VAL A 3 -7.55 16.06 -3.50
CA VAL A 3 -6.50 15.25 -2.92
C VAL A 3 -5.25 15.36 -3.80
N ARG A 4 -4.10 15.56 -3.17
CA ARG A 4 -2.80 15.57 -3.84
C ARG A 4 -2.05 14.29 -3.49
N VAL A 5 -1.58 13.56 -4.49
CA VAL A 5 -0.65 12.44 -4.27
C VAL A 5 0.77 12.94 -4.50
N ARG A 6 1.65 12.68 -3.53
CA ARG A 6 3.06 13.08 -3.57
C ARG A 6 3.96 12.03 -2.91
N PRO A 7 5.27 12.03 -3.18
CA PRO A 7 6.22 11.25 -2.39
C PRO A 7 6.16 11.65 -0.91
N ALA A 8 6.30 10.65 -0.03
CA ALA A 8 6.42 10.89 1.40
C ALA A 8 7.75 11.55 1.76
N VAL A 9 7.72 12.42 2.77
CA VAL A 9 8.92 13.04 3.35
C VAL A 9 9.05 12.64 4.82
N PRO A 10 10.27 12.72 5.43
CA PRO A 10 10.46 12.30 6.81
C PRO A 10 9.58 13.01 7.85
N ALA A 11 9.09 14.21 7.52
CA ALA A 11 8.14 14.95 8.36
C ALA A 11 6.76 14.29 8.42
N ASP A 12 6.42 13.43 7.45
CA ASP A 12 5.13 12.70 7.41
C ASP A 12 5.08 11.53 8.40
N ALA A 13 6.18 11.19 9.08
CA ALA A 13 6.29 9.99 9.90
C ALA A 13 5.20 9.90 10.99
N GLY A 14 4.95 10.97 11.72
CA GLY A 14 3.91 11.01 12.75
C GLY A 14 2.50 10.77 12.16
N PRO A 15 2.06 11.56 11.17
CA PRO A 15 0.80 11.31 10.45
C PRO A 15 0.68 9.91 9.82
N LEU A 16 1.77 9.36 9.29
CA LEU A 16 1.78 8.00 8.71
C LEU A 16 1.57 6.91 9.78
N VAL A 17 2.20 7.06 10.95
CA VAL A 17 1.99 6.16 12.08
C VAL A 17 0.54 6.24 12.58
N ALA A 18 0.00 7.45 12.70
CA ALA A 18 -1.38 7.67 13.12
C ALA A 18 -2.37 7.03 12.15
N LEU A 19 -2.20 7.24 10.84
CA LEU A 19 -3.01 6.63 9.79
C LEU A 19 -2.96 5.09 9.86
N ALA A 20 -1.75 4.52 9.92
CA ALA A 20 -1.58 3.07 9.95
C ALA A 20 -2.18 2.45 11.22
N SER A 21 -1.99 3.10 12.38
CA SER A 21 -2.57 2.65 13.66
C SER A 21 -4.09 2.70 13.63
N ALA A 22 -4.68 3.75 13.05
CA ALA A 22 -6.13 3.85 12.91
C ALA A 22 -6.70 2.72 12.03
N VAL A 23 -6.07 2.45 10.88
CA VAL A 23 -6.50 1.36 9.98
C VAL A 23 -6.26 -0.02 10.60
N ALA A 24 -5.17 -0.22 11.35
CA ALA A 24 -4.90 -1.48 12.05
C ALA A 24 -5.90 -1.75 13.20
N GLY A 25 -6.45 -0.69 13.79
CA GLY A 25 -7.46 -0.79 14.86
C GLY A 25 -8.88 -1.06 14.37
N GLU A 26 -9.10 -1.12 13.06
CA GLU A 26 -10.43 -1.44 12.51
C GLU A 26 -10.78 -2.92 12.72
N SER A 27 -12.03 -3.18 13.13
CA SER A 27 -12.52 -4.54 13.42
C SER A 27 -12.47 -5.49 12.24
N GLU A 28 -12.48 -4.96 11.03
CA GLU A 28 -12.46 -5.73 9.78
C GLU A 28 -11.10 -6.36 9.47
N GLY A 29 -10.02 -5.89 10.11
CA GLY A 29 -8.68 -6.45 9.91
C GLY A 29 -8.16 -6.30 8.48
N TRP A 30 -8.20 -5.07 7.95
CA TRP A 30 -7.80 -4.78 6.56
C TRP A 30 -6.30 -4.82 6.29
N LEU A 31 -5.46 -4.58 7.31
CA LEU A 31 -4.02 -4.57 7.13
C LEU A 31 -3.42 -5.97 7.21
N LEU A 32 -2.45 -6.22 6.33
CA LEU A 32 -1.58 -7.39 6.40
C LEU A 32 -0.51 -7.26 7.50
N ALA A 33 -0.30 -6.06 8.03
CA ALA A 33 0.60 -5.80 9.15
C ALA A 33 -0.12 -6.09 10.47
N GLU A 34 0.64 -6.64 11.42
CA GLU A 34 0.17 -6.92 12.77
C GLU A 34 -0.29 -5.68 13.53
N SER A 35 -0.95 -5.91 14.65
CA SER A 35 -1.58 -4.96 15.58
C SER A 35 -0.70 -3.78 16.04
N ARG A 36 0.59 -3.80 15.78
CA ARG A 36 1.52 -2.74 16.17
C ARG A 36 2.33 -2.22 14.99
N TRP A 37 1.98 -1.03 14.52
CA TRP A 37 2.79 -0.31 13.55
C TRP A 37 4.11 0.13 14.19
N ARG A 38 5.12 0.44 13.38
CA ARG A 38 6.43 0.91 13.86
C ARG A 38 6.30 2.25 14.58
N SER A 39 7.31 2.58 15.41
CA SER A 39 7.39 3.89 16.08
C SER A 39 7.56 5.04 15.05
N GLU A 40 7.24 6.27 15.45
CA GLU A 40 7.48 7.44 14.59
C GLU A 40 8.95 7.58 14.19
N THR A 41 9.87 7.27 15.11
CA THR A 41 11.31 7.30 14.83
C THR A 41 11.71 6.30 13.75
N ASP A 42 11.16 5.08 13.83
CA ASP A 42 11.44 4.03 12.85
C ASP A 42 10.74 4.32 11.50
N GLU A 43 9.53 4.89 11.52
CA GLU A 43 8.85 5.32 10.30
C GLU A 43 9.63 6.44 9.61
N ARG A 44 10.19 7.40 10.38
CA ARG A 44 11.03 8.46 9.84
C ARG A 44 12.31 7.92 9.19
N ARG A 45 12.95 6.92 9.81
CA ARG A 45 14.09 6.21 9.21
C ARG A 45 13.70 5.47 7.94
N TYR A 46 12.58 4.79 7.97
CA TYR A 46 12.04 4.06 6.82
C TYR A 46 11.75 4.98 5.64
N VAL A 47 11.06 6.11 5.86
CA VAL A 47 10.80 7.11 4.82
C VAL A 47 12.11 7.61 4.20
N ARG A 48 13.12 7.95 5.02
CA ARG A 48 14.44 8.37 4.52
C ARG A 48 15.13 7.29 3.69
N ALA A 49 15.03 6.03 4.11
CA ALA A 49 15.62 4.92 3.37
C ALA A 49 14.95 4.75 2.01
N LEU A 50 13.62 4.80 1.95
CA LEU A 50 12.87 4.68 0.69
C LEU A 50 13.11 5.84 -0.26
N GLN A 51 13.27 7.08 0.24
CA GLN A 51 13.60 8.22 -0.61
C GLN A 51 14.94 8.07 -1.37
N ARG A 52 15.85 7.28 -0.82
CA ARG A 52 17.18 7.02 -1.40
C ARG A 52 17.23 5.71 -2.17
N HIS A 53 16.18 4.90 -2.09
CA HIS A 53 16.15 3.58 -2.71
C HIS A 53 15.67 3.70 -4.16
N PRO A 54 16.49 3.29 -5.17
CA PRO A 54 16.11 3.47 -6.57
C PRO A 54 14.91 2.61 -6.99
N ASP A 55 14.69 1.51 -6.29
CA ASP A 55 13.69 0.49 -6.62
C ASP A 55 12.47 0.51 -5.69
N ALA A 56 12.27 1.59 -4.95
CA ALA A 56 11.17 1.73 -4.02
C ALA A 56 10.53 3.12 -4.08
N ALA A 57 9.27 3.20 -3.68
CA ALA A 57 8.58 4.47 -3.46
C ALA A 57 7.59 4.38 -2.30
N LEU A 58 7.43 5.50 -1.63
CA LEU A 58 6.36 5.71 -0.67
C LEU A 58 5.60 6.96 -1.06
N LEU A 59 4.32 6.80 -1.36
CA LEU A 59 3.42 7.87 -1.77
C LEU A 59 2.41 8.14 -0.66
N VAL A 60 2.01 9.38 -0.51
CA VAL A 60 0.96 9.81 0.41
C VAL A 60 -0.13 10.56 -0.35
N ALA A 61 -1.37 10.40 0.10
CA ALA A 61 -2.51 11.19 -0.32
C ALA A 61 -2.80 12.24 0.75
N GLU A 62 -2.64 13.50 0.40
CA GLU A 62 -2.76 14.67 1.27
C GLU A 62 -3.95 15.51 0.85
N LEU A 63 -4.76 15.94 1.81
CA LEU A 63 -5.83 16.91 1.60
C LEU A 63 -5.27 18.35 1.55
N GLU A 64 -6.07 19.29 1.07
CA GLU A 64 -5.73 20.72 1.11
C GLU A 64 -5.48 21.25 2.53
N THR A 65 -6.03 20.59 3.54
CA THR A 65 -5.80 20.88 4.96
C THR A 65 -4.42 20.45 5.47
N GLY A 66 -3.65 19.68 4.67
CA GLY A 66 -2.41 19.03 5.09
C GLY A 66 -2.60 17.66 5.75
N GLU A 67 -3.83 17.20 5.94
CA GLU A 67 -4.12 15.89 6.52
C GLU A 67 -3.72 14.77 5.55
N LEU A 68 -2.98 13.75 6.04
CA LEU A 68 -2.66 12.55 5.30
C LEU A 68 -3.77 11.52 5.46
N VAL A 69 -4.43 11.18 4.37
CA VAL A 69 -5.59 10.28 4.35
C VAL A 69 -5.36 8.98 3.59
N GLY A 70 -4.17 8.81 3.04
CA GLY A 70 -3.80 7.59 2.34
C GLY A 70 -2.30 7.44 2.19
N ARG A 71 -1.88 6.19 2.02
CA ARG A 71 -0.50 5.78 1.84
C ARG A 71 -0.44 4.65 0.81
N LEU A 72 0.60 4.65 -0.01
CA LEU A 72 0.95 3.54 -0.88
C LEU A 72 2.45 3.33 -0.89
N SER A 73 2.90 2.11 -0.65
CA SER A 73 4.30 1.70 -0.77
C SER A 73 4.48 0.82 -2.00
N LEU A 74 5.63 0.96 -2.65
CA LEU A 74 6.07 0.14 -3.78
C LEU A 74 7.49 -0.35 -3.52
N MET A 75 7.75 -1.60 -3.90
CA MET A 75 9.08 -2.18 -3.90
C MET A 75 9.24 -3.09 -5.10
N ARG A 76 10.26 -2.83 -5.93
CA ARG A 76 10.65 -3.74 -7.01
C ARG A 76 11.16 -5.05 -6.40
N ASP A 77 10.85 -6.15 -7.06
CA ASP A 77 11.41 -7.45 -6.69
C ASP A 77 12.95 -7.40 -6.84
N PRO A 78 13.70 -7.78 -5.78
CA PRO A 78 15.17 -7.70 -5.79
C PRO A 78 15.84 -8.75 -6.67
N HIS A 79 15.12 -9.80 -7.07
CA HIS A 79 15.71 -10.86 -7.88
C HIS A 79 15.84 -10.39 -9.35
N PRO A 80 17.02 -10.54 -9.99
CA PRO A 80 17.24 -10.04 -11.35
C PRO A 80 16.24 -10.54 -12.40
N ALA A 81 15.78 -11.79 -12.29
CA ALA A 81 14.83 -12.38 -13.23
C ALA A 81 13.41 -11.79 -13.10
N SER A 82 13.07 -11.21 -11.95
CA SER A 82 11.79 -10.55 -11.68
C SER A 82 11.91 -9.03 -11.46
N ALA A 83 13.02 -8.42 -11.86
CA ALA A 83 13.25 -6.98 -11.77
C ALA A 83 12.21 -6.12 -12.55
N HIS A 84 11.37 -6.73 -13.37
CA HIS A 84 10.25 -6.11 -14.05
C HIS A 84 8.96 -6.14 -13.22
N VAL A 85 8.97 -6.71 -12.03
CA VAL A 85 7.84 -6.83 -11.10
C VAL A 85 8.05 -5.91 -9.90
N ALA A 86 6.99 -5.29 -9.40
CA ALA A 86 6.99 -4.61 -8.12
C ALA A 86 5.74 -4.97 -7.30
N ASP A 87 5.95 -5.19 -6.01
CA ASP A 87 4.89 -5.36 -5.02
C ASP A 87 4.43 -4.01 -4.50
N LEU A 88 3.14 -3.88 -4.22
CA LEU A 88 2.58 -2.67 -3.62
C LEU A 88 1.62 -2.97 -2.47
N GLY A 89 1.59 -2.03 -1.52
CA GLY A 89 0.61 -2.01 -0.45
C GLY A 89 -0.05 -0.64 -0.34
N VAL A 90 -1.37 -0.59 -0.20
CA VAL A 90 -2.14 0.65 -0.12
C VAL A 90 -3.08 0.64 1.07
N MET A 91 -3.20 1.79 1.74
CA MET A 91 -4.21 2.02 2.77
C MET A 91 -4.84 3.42 2.61
N VAL A 92 -6.11 3.52 3.01
CA VAL A 92 -6.88 4.78 3.01
C VAL A 92 -7.66 4.85 4.33
N ALA A 93 -7.61 6.00 4.99
CA ALA A 93 -8.36 6.28 6.21
C ALA A 93 -9.86 5.99 6.02
N ALA A 94 -10.51 5.36 7.01
CA ALA A 94 -11.90 4.92 6.95
C ALA A 94 -12.86 6.03 6.50
N GLY A 95 -12.79 7.20 7.13
CA GLY A 95 -13.64 8.35 6.81
C GLY A 95 -13.44 8.97 5.43
N HIS A 96 -12.42 8.54 4.70
CA HIS A 96 -12.04 9.08 3.40
C HIS A 96 -12.13 8.05 2.26
N ARG A 97 -12.57 6.84 2.54
CA ARG A 97 -12.80 5.79 1.51
C ARG A 97 -13.96 6.15 0.58
N ARG A 98 -14.01 5.51 -0.59
CA ARG A 98 -15.05 5.73 -1.62
C ARG A 98 -15.10 7.14 -2.21
N ARG A 99 -14.01 7.91 -2.04
CA ARG A 99 -13.85 9.28 -2.55
C ARG A 99 -12.74 9.39 -3.64
N GLY A 100 -12.37 8.27 -4.26
CA GLY A 100 -11.36 8.23 -5.33
C GLY A 100 -9.90 8.20 -4.87
N ILE A 101 -9.61 8.30 -3.57
CA ILE A 101 -8.24 8.38 -3.04
C ILE A 101 -7.43 7.13 -3.37
N GLY A 102 -8.01 5.94 -3.19
CA GLY A 102 -7.35 4.69 -3.57
C GLY A 102 -7.04 4.64 -5.06
N THR A 103 -7.96 5.11 -5.92
CA THR A 103 -7.71 5.22 -7.36
C THR A 103 -6.56 6.17 -7.67
N ALA A 104 -6.51 7.35 -7.04
CA ALA A 104 -5.44 8.32 -7.26
C ALA A 104 -4.06 7.76 -6.85
N LEU A 105 -3.98 7.09 -5.71
CA LEU A 105 -2.76 6.42 -5.26
C LEU A 105 -2.31 5.32 -6.22
N MET A 106 -3.21 4.46 -6.67
CA MET A 106 -2.92 3.38 -7.61
C MET A 106 -2.49 3.93 -8.98
N THR A 107 -3.11 4.99 -9.48
CA THR A 107 -2.68 5.67 -10.73
C THR A 107 -1.27 6.25 -10.60
N ALA A 108 -0.95 6.87 -9.47
CA ALA A 108 0.40 7.37 -9.20
C ALA A 108 1.42 6.22 -9.11
N ALA A 109 1.03 5.08 -8.53
CA ALA A 109 1.86 3.87 -8.50
C ALA A 109 2.17 3.34 -9.91
N GLU A 110 1.19 3.29 -10.80
CA GLU A 110 1.40 2.89 -12.20
C GLU A 110 2.33 3.86 -12.95
N THR A 111 2.20 5.15 -12.69
CA THR A 111 3.10 6.17 -13.26
C THR A 111 4.55 5.95 -12.81
N TRP A 112 4.75 5.74 -11.50
CA TRP A 112 6.06 5.40 -10.95
C TRP A 112 6.63 4.13 -11.58
N ALA A 113 5.81 3.08 -11.67
CA ALA A 113 6.20 1.79 -12.22
C ALA A 113 6.70 1.91 -13.67
N ARG A 114 5.95 2.64 -14.53
CA ARG A 114 6.37 2.87 -15.92
C ARG A 114 7.68 3.64 -16.00
N ASN A 115 7.86 4.67 -15.18
CA ASN A 115 9.11 5.44 -15.12
C ASN A 115 10.29 4.60 -14.63
N ALA A 116 10.05 3.68 -13.71
CA ALA A 116 11.01 2.73 -13.19
C ALA A 116 11.22 1.49 -14.10
N ARG A 117 10.57 1.43 -15.30
CA ARG A 117 10.60 0.27 -16.21
C ARG A 117 10.07 -1.04 -15.58
N VAL A 118 9.21 -0.93 -14.57
CA VAL A 118 8.42 -2.03 -14.06
C VAL A 118 7.31 -2.35 -15.06
N ARG A 119 7.05 -3.63 -15.31
CA ARG A 119 6.07 -4.11 -16.28
C ARG A 119 4.88 -4.80 -15.64
N LYS A 120 5.01 -5.16 -14.37
CA LYS A 120 3.97 -5.84 -13.61
C LYS A 120 3.91 -5.26 -12.20
N LEU A 121 2.72 -4.89 -11.77
CA LEU A 121 2.43 -4.57 -10.36
C LEU A 121 1.65 -5.73 -9.75
N GLU A 122 2.04 -6.15 -8.56
CA GLU A 122 1.32 -7.17 -7.79
C GLU A 122 1.03 -6.70 -6.38
N LEU A 123 0.05 -7.30 -5.75
CA LEU A 123 -0.37 -7.02 -4.40
C LEU A 123 -1.01 -8.23 -3.73
N HIS A 124 -0.96 -8.24 -2.40
CA HIS A 124 -1.68 -9.18 -1.57
C HIS A 124 -2.90 -8.51 -0.93
N VAL A 125 -4.01 -9.21 -0.91
CA VAL A 125 -5.24 -8.72 -0.27
C VAL A 125 -5.95 -9.86 0.47
N PHE A 126 -6.48 -9.57 1.65
CA PHE A 126 -7.29 -10.56 2.36
C PHE A 126 -8.56 -10.91 1.57
N PRO A 127 -8.98 -12.19 1.53
CA PRO A 127 -10.16 -12.62 0.76
C PRO A 127 -11.46 -11.89 1.16
N HIS A 128 -11.57 -11.47 2.42
CA HIS A 128 -12.74 -10.76 2.94
C HIS A 128 -12.72 -9.25 2.63
N ASN A 129 -11.60 -8.70 2.15
CA ASN A 129 -11.49 -7.28 1.79
C ASN A 129 -12.11 -7.00 0.42
N THR A 130 -13.42 -7.25 0.31
CA THR A 130 -14.16 -7.09 -0.94
C THR A 130 -14.14 -5.68 -1.52
N PRO A 131 -14.13 -4.60 -0.71
CA PRO A 131 -13.99 -3.23 -1.24
C PRO A 131 -12.66 -3.00 -1.97
N ALA A 132 -11.54 -3.50 -1.42
CA ALA A 132 -10.23 -3.38 -2.06
C ALA A 132 -10.15 -4.25 -3.33
N ILE A 133 -10.61 -5.50 -3.27
CA ILE A 133 -10.66 -6.39 -4.44
C ILE A 133 -11.47 -5.75 -5.58
N SER A 134 -12.59 -5.11 -5.25
CA SER A 134 -13.44 -4.41 -6.24
C SER A 134 -12.72 -3.22 -6.87
N LEU A 135 -11.94 -2.45 -6.07
CA LEU A 135 -11.11 -1.37 -6.58
C LEU A 135 -10.05 -1.89 -7.55
N TYR A 136 -9.31 -2.93 -7.14
CA TYR A 136 -8.24 -3.50 -7.96
C TYR A 136 -8.76 -4.03 -9.29
N ARG A 137 -9.89 -4.75 -9.29
CA ARG A 137 -10.53 -5.22 -10.52
C ARG A 137 -10.91 -4.09 -11.46
N LYS A 138 -11.49 -2.99 -10.95
CA LYS A 138 -11.82 -1.79 -11.74
C LYS A 138 -10.60 -1.15 -12.37
N LEU A 139 -9.43 -1.28 -11.74
CA LEU A 139 -8.16 -0.76 -12.24
C LEU A 139 -7.42 -1.75 -13.14
N GLY A 140 -8.01 -2.91 -13.44
CA GLY A 140 -7.47 -3.91 -14.35
C GLY A 140 -6.51 -4.90 -13.70
N TYR A 141 -6.52 -5.01 -12.36
CA TYR A 141 -5.82 -6.09 -11.67
C TYR A 141 -6.62 -7.38 -11.76
N GLU A 142 -5.95 -8.46 -12.10
CA GLU A 142 -6.52 -9.79 -12.18
C GLU A 142 -6.03 -10.66 -11.02
N ARG A 143 -6.84 -11.65 -10.62
CA ARG A 143 -6.45 -12.62 -9.61
C ARG A 143 -5.50 -13.65 -10.23
N GLU A 144 -4.29 -13.78 -9.70
CA GLU A 144 -3.32 -14.79 -10.11
C GLU A 144 -3.33 -16.04 -9.23
N GLY A 145 -3.82 -15.94 -7.98
CA GLY A 145 -3.86 -17.10 -7.09
C GLY A 145 -4.26 -16.77 -5.66
N VAL A 146 -4.08 -17.79 -4.80
CA VAL A 146 -4.22 -17.68 -3.33
C VAL A 146 -2.99 -18.29 -2.69
N ARG A 147 -2.35 -17.54 -1.80
CA ARG A 147 -1.32 -18.06 -0.91
C ARG A 147 -2.00 -18.48 0.39
N ARG A 148 -2.04 -19.77 0.64
CA ARG A 148 -2.66 -20.33 1.86
C ARG A 148 -1.71 -20.18 3.06
N CYS A 149 -2.28 -19.93 4.24
CA CYS A 149 -1.56 -19.80 5.50
C CYS A 149 -0.34 -18.86 5.41
N HIS A 150 -0.50 -17.74 4.69
CA HIS A 150 0.64 -16.91 4.31
C HIS A 150 1.07 -15.93 5.39
N TYR A 151 0.13 -15.37 6.13
CA TYR A 151 0.42 -14.44 7.23
C TYR A 151 -0.02 -15.04 8.57
N ALA A 152 0.87 -14.98 9.58
CA ALA A 152 0.52 -15.30 10.95
C ALA A 152 -0.41 -14.21 11.53
N ARG A 153 -1.37 -14.61 12.37
CA ARG A 153 -2.23 -13.69 13.12
C ARG A 153 -1.74 -13.55 14.55
N ALA A 154 -1.86 -12.37 15.14
CA ALA A 154 -1.44 -12.10 16.50
C ALA A 154 -2.20 -12.96 17.54
N GLU A 155 -3.49 -13.23 17.27
CA GLU A 155 -4.36 -14.09 18.07
C GLU A 155 -4.14 -15.59 17.84
N GLY A 156 -3.19 -15.95 17.01
CA GLY A 156 -2.88 -17.32 16.61
C GLY A 156 -3.53 -17.74 15.29
N GLY A 157 -2.95 -18.77 14.66
CA GLY A 157 -3.36 -19.24 13.34
C GLY A 157 -2.75 -18.43 12.18
N TYR A 158 -3.26 -18.69 10.98
CA TYR A 158 -2.74 -18.11 9.74
C TYR A 158 -3.86 -17.56 8.88
N ALA A 159 -3.54 -16.58 8.06
CA ALA A 159 -4.45 -15.99 7.08
C ALA A 159 -4.01 -16.31 5.66
N ASP A 160 -4.96 -16.66 4.83
CA ASP A 160 -4.79 -16.74 3.38
C ASP A 160 -4.81 -15.34 2.77
N VAL A 161 -4.14 -15.17 1.65
CA VAL A 161 -4.21 -13.94 0.85
C VAL A 161 -4.42 -14.25 -0.61
N VAL A 162 -5.18 -13.39 -1.27
CA VAL A 162 -5.35 -13.37 -2.71
C VAL A 162 -4.19 -12.58 -3.30
N LEU A 163 -3.50 -13.16 -4.27
CA LEU A 163 -2.53 -12.48 -5.11
C LEU A 163 -3.27 -11.88 -6.30
N MET A 164 -3.14 -10.59 -6.49
CA MET A 164 -3.65 -9.89 -7.66
C MET A 164 -2.54 -9.11 -8.35
N ALA A 165 -2.59 -9.05 -9.67
CA ALA A 165 -1.56 -8.38 -10.45
C ALA A 165 -2.14 -7.68 -11.69
N LYS A 166 -1.37 -6.71 -12.20
CA LYS A 166 -1.66 -5.99 -13.44
C LYS A 166 -0.40 -5.89 -14.28
N GLN A 167 -0.50 -6.27 -15.55
CA GLN A 167 0.51 -5.96 -16.56
C GLN A 167 0.35 -4.49 -17.00
N LEU A 168 1.48 -3.76 -17.17
CA LEU A 168 1.51 -2.33 -17.48
C LEU A 168 1.85 -2.03 -18.94
#